data_fd6d5eb095617ddccefbd83dfd60d8f9
#
_entry.id   fd6d5eb095617ddccefbd83dfd60d8f9
#
_cell.length_a   1.000
_cell.length_b   1.000
_cell.length_c   1.000
_cell.angle_alpha   90.00
_cell.angle_beta   90.00
_cell.angle_gamma   90.00
#
_symmetry.space_group_name_H-M   'P 1'
#
loop_
_entity.id
_entity.type
_entity.pdbx_description
1 polymer ?
#
loop_
_entity_poly.entity_id
_entity_poly.type
_entity_poly.pdbx_seq_one_letter_code
_entity_poly.pdbx_strand_id
1 'polypeptide(L)'
;EADAMKADYEAEMAKAKETANSILQNAQKDAAARSEAMIQEAQTQAAGIKAKAEADIAQEKKKAVNDIKNEIGGIAMILLAR
;
A
#
# COMPACT_ATOMS: atom_id res chain seq x y z
N GLU A 1 13.72 -55.07 -18.52
CA GLU A 1 12.51 -55.45 -19.23
C GLU A 1 11.67 -54.25 -19.60
N ALA A 2 11.00 -54.32 -20.75
CA ALA A 2 10.21 -53.20 -21.26
C ALA A 2 9.06 -52.81 -20.34
N ASP A 3 8.41 -53.79 -19.71
CA ASP A 3 7.29 -53.55 -18.77
C ASP A 3 7.75 -52.86 -17.49
N ALA A 4 8.91 -53.27 -16.96
CA ALA A 4 9.49 -52.61 -15.78
C ALA A 4 9.92 -51.17 -16.08
N MET A 5 10.54 -50.98 -17.25
CA MET A 5 10.94 -49.63 -17.68
C MET A 5 9.73 -48.73 -17.91
N LYS A 6 8.66 -49.27 -18.48
CA LYS A 6 7.41 -48.56 -18.70
C LYS A 6 6.77 -48.13 -17.37
N ALA A 7 6.73 -49.05 -16.39
CA ALA A 7 6.20 -48.78 -15.07
C ALA A 7 7.00 -47.70 -14.35
N ASP A 8 8.32 -47.74 -14.44
CA ASP A 8 9.21 -46.75 -13.86
C ASP A 8 9.00 -45.39 -14.52
N TYR A 9 8.86 -45.39 -15.85
CA TYR A 9 8.59 -44.15 -16.60
C TYR A 9 7.26 -43.51 -16.18
N GLU A 10 6.21 -44.33 -16.09
CA GLU A 10 4.89 -43.85 -15.66
C GLU A 10 4.91 -43.32 -14.24
N ALA A 11 5.63 -43.96 -13.34
CA ALA A 11 5.78 -43.53 -11.96
C ALA A 11 6.52 -42.16 -11.89
N GLU A 12 7.56 -42.01 -12.67
CA GLU A 12 8.31 -40.77 -12.74
C GLU A 12 7.47 -39.63 -13.35
N MET A 13 6.69 -39.96 -14.38
CA MET A 13 5.78 -38.97 -14.98
C MET A 13 4.69 -38.51 -14.01
N ALA A 14 4.14 -39.46 -13.23
CA ALA A 14 3.16 -39.11 -12.20
C ALA A 14 3.78 -38.23 -11.13
N LYS A 15 5.00 -38.50 -10.70
CA LYS A 15 5.75 -37.68 -9.75
C LYS A 15 6.02 -36.29 -10.32
N ALA A 16 6.41 -36.23 -11.58
CA ALA A 16 6.69 -34.96 -12.24
C ALA A 16 5.42 -34.09 -12.32
N LYS A 17 4.28 -34.69 -12.62
CA LYS A 17 2.98 -33.99 -12.64
C LYS A 17 2.61 -33.49 -11.26
N GLU A 18 2.77 -34.29 -10.23
CA GLU A 18 2.48 -33.94 -8.86
C GLU A 18 3.37 -32.76 -8.41
N THR A 19 4.66 -32.84 -8.73
CA THR A 19 5.61 -31.78 -8.41
C THR A 19 5.26 -30.50 -9.14
N ALA A 20 4.91 -30.57 -10.43
CA ALA A 20 4.52 -29.42 -11.20
C ALA A 20 3.25 -28.77 -10.64
N ASN A 21 2.26 -29.58 -10.25
CA ASN A 21 1.04 -29.06 -9.62
C ASN A 21 1.33 -28.40 -8.28
N SER A 22 2.22 -28.97 -7.47
CA SER A 22 2.62 -28.37 -6.19
C SER A 22 3.33 -27.04 -6.39
N ILE A 23 4.23 -26.97 -7.36
CA ILE A 23 4.92 -25.74 -7.70
C ILE A 23 3.92 -24.66 -8.12
N LEU A 24 2.97 -25.04 -8.97
CA LEU A 24 1.96 -24.13 -9.47
C LEU A 24 1.06 -23.60 -8.34
N GLN A 25 0.60 -24.51 -7.47
CA GLN A 25 -0.22 -24.13 -6.31
C GLN A 25 0.54 -23.21 -5.37
N ASN A 26 1.80 -23.51 -5.09
CA ASN A 26 2.62 -22.67 -4.23
C ASN A 26 2.87 -21.30 -4.86
N ALA A 27 3.09 -21.24 -6.17
CA ALA A 27 3.25 -20.00 -6.88
C ALA A 27 1.98 -19.16 -6.83
N GLN A 28 0.82 -19.79 -6.98
CA GLN A 28 -0.47 -19.08 -6.89
C GLN A 28 -0.72 -18.54 -5.49
N LYS A 29 -0.43 -19.32 -4.45
CA LYS A 29 -0.54 -18.86 -3.06
C LYS A 29 0.40 -17.71 -2.78
N ASP A 30 1.63 -17.80 -3.25
CA ASP A 30 2.64 -16.77 -3.08
C ASP A 30 2.20 -15.48 -3.76
N ALA A 31 1.72 -15.58 -5.00
CA ALA A 31 1.24 -14.44 -5.76
C ALA A 31 0.05 -13.78 -5.07
N ALA A 32 -0.90 -14.58 -4.56
CA ALA A 32 -2.05 -14.05 -3.83
C ALA A 32 -1.63 -13.34 -2.55
N ALA A 33 -0.70 -13.91 -1.79
CA ALA A 33 -0.19 -13.31 -0.57
C ALA A 33 0.54 -12.00 -0.84
N ARG A 34 1.37 -11.96 -1.89
CA ARG A 34 2.07 -10.73 -2.29
C ARG A 34 1.12 -9.66 -2.76
N SER A 35 0.11 -10.05 -3.53
CA SER A 35 -0.92 -9.12 -4.00
C SER A 35 -1.66 -8.49 -2.82
N GLU A 36 -2.08 -9.31 -1.85
CA GLU A 36 -2.75 -8.83 -0.64
C GLU A 36 -1.85 -7.89 0.17
N ALA A 37 -0.59 -8.24 0.34
CA ALA A 37 0.37 -7.40 1.05
C ALA A 37 0.57 -6.06 0.36
N MET A 38 0.66 -6.07 -0.97
CA MET A 38 0.80 -4.83 -1.75
C MET A 38 -0.43 -3.94 -1.62
N ILE A 39 -1.62 -4.52 -1.65
CA ILE A 39 -2.87 -3.77 -1.48
C ILE A 39 -2.92 -3.15 -0.09
N GLN A 40 -2.61 -3.91 0.95
CA GLN A 40 -2.59 -3.39 2.32
C GLN A 40 -1.57 -2.28 2.50
N GLU A 41 -0.39 -2.45 1.93
CA GLU A 41 0.65 -1.41 1.98
C GLU A 41 0.19 -0.14 1.26
N ALA A 42 -0.41 -0.29 0.08
CA ALA A 42 -0.94 0.84 -0.68
C ALA A 42 -2.04 1.57 0.10
N GLN A 43 -2.92 0.83 0.76
CA GLN A 43 -3.98 1.41 1.60
C GLN A 43 -3.40 2.16 2.79
N THR A 44 -2.39 1.59 3.43
CA THR A 44 -1.70 2.23 4.57
C THR A 44 -1.02 3.53 4.12
N GLN A 45 -0.33 3.49 2.98
CA GLN A 45 0.32 4.69 2.43
C GLN A 45 -0.70 5.75 2.06
N ALA A 46 -1.80 5.36 1.42
CA ALA A 46 -2.87 6.28 1.05
C ALA A 46 -3.49 6.93 2.29
N ALA A 47 -3.74 6.15 3.34
CA ALA A 47 -4.26 6.68 4.61
C ALA A 47 -3.28 7.65 5.24
N GLY A 48 -1.98 7.35 5.20
CA GLY A 48 -0.93 8.25 5.70
C GLY A 48 -0.86 9.56 4.92
N ILE A 49 -0.93 9.49 3.60
CA ILE A 49 -0.93 10.68 2.75
C ILE A 49 -2.15 11.55 3.05
N LYS A 50 -3.32 10.92 3.17
CA LYS A 50 -4.56 11.62 3.50
C LYS A 50 -4.47 12.31 4.85
N ALA A 51 -3.99 11.59 5.88
CA ALA A 51 -3.83 12.13 7.22
C ALA A 51 -2.87 13.33 7.24
N LYS A 52 -1.76 13.22 6.52
CA LYS A 52 -0.79 14.31 6.41
C LYS A 52 -1.39 15.51 5.71
N ALA A 53 -2.12 15.28 4.61
CA ALA A 53 -2.77 16.38 3.87
C ALA A 53 -3.80 17.07 4.75
N GLU A 54 -4.59 16.34 5.52
CA GLU A 54 -5.57 16.92 6.45
C GLU A 54 -4.88 17.74 7.55
N ALA A 55 -3.77 17.24 8.09
CA ALA A 55 -2.99 17.96 9.09
C ALA A 55 -2.39 19.25 8.52
N ASP A 56 -1.84 19.17 7.30
CA ASP A 56 -1.27 20.33 6.62
C ASP A 56 -2.33 21.40 6.34
N ILE A 57 -3.51 20.97 5.88
CA ILE A 57 -4.63 21.89 5.64
C ILE A 57 -5.09 22.56 6.93
N ALA A 58 -5.21 21.80 8.02
CA ALA A 58 -5.58 22.35 9.32
C ALA A 58 -4.56 23.38 9.79
N GLN A 59 -3.28 23.09 9.59
CA GLN A 59 -2.21 24.01 9.99
C GLN A 59 -2.18 25.27 9.15
N GLU A 60 -2.36 25.15 7.84
CA GLU A 60 -2.45 26.30 6.94
C GLU A 60 -3.65 27.17 7.24
N LYS A 61 -4.79 26.56 7.55
CA LYS A 61 -5.99 27.27 7.94
C LYS A 61 -5.76 28.06 9.22
N LYS A 62 -5.11 27.46 10.20
CA LYS A 62 -4.76 28.12 11.46
C LYS A 62 -3.82 29.31 11.21
N LYS A 63 -2.83 29.10 10.36
CA LYS A 63 -1.89 30.16 9.98
C LYS A 63 -2.59 31.29 9.28
N ALA A 64 -3.47 31.01 8.34
CA ALA A 64 -4.24 32.02 7.61
C ALA A 64 -5.13 32.83 8.56
N VAL A 65 -5.77 32.20 9.52
CA VAL A 65 -6.57 32.87 10.54
C VAL A 65 -5.70 33.79 11.40
N ASN A 66 -4.53 33.33 11.82
CA ASN A 66 -3.60 34.13 12.60
C ASN A 66 -3.05 35.33 11.79
N ASP A 67 -2.76 35.13 10.52
CA ASP A 67 -2.29 36.23 9.65
C ASP A 67 -3.37 37.30 9.48
N ILE A 68 -4.64 36.87 9.31
CA ILE A 68 -5.77 37.80 9.23
C ILE A 68 -5.91 38.57 10.53
N LYS A 69 -5.84 37.92 11.67
CA LYS A 69 -5.90 38.56 12.98
C LYS A 69 -4.79 39.57 13.17
N ASN A 70 -3.59 39.23 12.74
CA ASN A 70 -2.44 40.12 12.83
C ASN A 70 -2.62 41.37 11.92
N GLU A 71 -3.16 41.18 10.72
CA GLU A 71 -3.44 42.26 9.81
C GLU A 71 -4.52 43.19 10.36
N ILE A 72 -5.59 42.62 10.88
CA ILE A 72 -6.67 43.41 11.50
C ILE A 72 -6.14 44.19 12.72
N GLY A 73 -5.32 43.51 13.56
CA GLY A 73 -4.67 44.14 14.70
C GLY A 73 -3.77 45.30 14.30
N GLY A 74 -3.00 45.13 13.21
CA GLY A 74 -2.15 46.18 12.66
C GLY A 74 -2.94 47.39 12.16
N ILE A 75 -4.03 47.14 11.46
CA ILE A 75 -4.93 48.17 10.98
C ILE A 75 -5.56 48.92 12.15
N ALA A 76 -6.02 48.20 13.16
CA ALA A 76 -6.61 48.78 14.37
C ALA A 76 -5.61 49.69 15.10
N MET A 77 -4.36 49.26 15.20
CA MET A 77 -3.28 50.05 15.81
C MET A 77 -3.04 51.35 15.05
N ILE A 78 -3.03 51.28 13.73
CA ILE A 78 -2.86 52.46 12.89
C ILE A 78 -4.02 53.45 13.08
N LEU A 79 -5.24 52.95 13.13
CA LEU A 79 -6.43 53.77 13.36
C LEU A 79 -6.41 54.43 14.74
N LEU A 80 -5.97 53.70 15.78
CA LEU A 80 -5.86 54.23 17.14
C LEU A 80 -4.77 55.30 17.26
N ALA A 81 -3.70 55.18 16.48
CA ALA A 81 -2.59 56.10 16.50
C ALA A 81 -2.91 57.45 15.80
N ARG A 82 -3.98 57.45 15.04
CA ARG A 82 -4.46 58.68 14.41
C ARG A 82 -5.38 59.44 15.37
#